data_e032319d849d5653d3d4e1c8f3bcca2d
#
_entry.id   e032319d849d5653d3d4e1c8f3bcca2d
#
_cell.length_a   1.000
_cell.length_b   1.000
_cell.length_c   1.000
_cell.angle_alpha   90.00
_cell.angle_beta   90.00
_cell.angle_gamma   90.00
#
_symmetry.space_group_name_H-M   'P 1'
#
loop_
_entity.id
_entity.type
_entity.pdbx_description
1 polymer ?
#
loop_
_entity_poly.entity_id
_entity_poly.type
_entity_poly.pdbx_seq_one_letter_code
_entity_poly.pdbx_strand_id
1 'polypeptide(L)'
;MNLRVPHGFNVGAASMGPGVVNSPHLHFTAEVFICTRGHWRVAIGEQGEQTLDIAAGTVFSIPTWVFRGFQNIGDDDGWLFTILGGDDTGGVIWAPHVLRSAAETGLYLRSDHSLVDTSAGASLNDVIQPLEPRQLAGGDLYSDEELAACAVAHDDLVWSDRALLSTVVDGHEAALAPVIGPGMTEDRSRRAPITTPHGCSVEWLRIPPGSSTGLHRHDLSQVLLATDGSLEITVNRGSNQLRSVPAQGSVISIMSGAWRNFSNVGDTEVRTLVVCGTDGRPAIEWDANIVTAALDAGWSRDAGGYIAPVDLVGRSRS
;
A
#
# COMPACT_ATOMS: atom_id res chain seq x y z
N MET A 1 0.70 -17.42 -7.08
CA MET A 1 -0.76 -17.64 -6.86
C MET A 1 -1.44 -16.32 -7.09
N ASN A 2 -2.39 -16.25 -7.97
CA ASN A 2 -3.06 -14.97 -8.24
C ASN A 2 -4.36 -14.92 -7.45
N LEU A 3 -4.51 -13.89 -6.62
CA LEU A 3 -5.79 -13.59 -6.00
C LEU A 3 -6.74 -13.12 -7.12
N ARG A 4 -7.86 -13.83 -7.31
CA ARG A 4 -8.81 -13.55 -8.39
C ARG A 4 -9.99 -12.66 -7.96
N VAL A 5 -9.91 -12.12 -6.76
CA VAL A 5 -10.96 -11.25 -6.22
C VAL A 5 -10.56 -9.80 -6.50
N PRO A 6 -11.41 -9.01 -7.16
CA PRO A 6 -11.17 -7.57 -7.35
C PRO A 6 -11.02 -6.84 -6.02
N HIS A 7 -10.02 -5.95 -5.95
CA HIS A 7 -9.73 -5.14 -4.75
C HIS A 7 -9.88 -3.65 -5.01
N GLY A 8 -9.96 -3.25 -6.29
CA GLY A 8 -9.83 -1.85 -6.71
C GLY A 8 -8.37 -1.38 -6.79
N PHE A 9 -7.42 -2.28 -6.55
CA PHE A 9 -5.97 -2.05 -6.69
C PHE A 9 -5.24 -3.39 -6.90
N ASN A 10 -4.01 -3.30 -7.40
CA ASN A 10 -3.14 -4.44 -7.61
C ASN A 10 -1.93 -4.37 -6.67
N VAL A 11 -1.41 -5.52 -6.24
CA VAL A 11 -0.20 -5.61 -5.40
C VAL A 11 0.84 -6.45 -6.12
N GLY A 12 2.01 -5.88 -6.32
CA GLY A 12 3.20 -6.54 -6.83
C GLY A 12 4.36 -6.51 -5.85
N ALA A 13 5.45 -7.19 -6.20
CA ALA A 13 6.71 -7.10 -5.47
C ALA A 13 7.89 -7.29 -6.40
N ALA A 14 8.98 -6.59 -6.10
CA ALA A 14 10.28 -6.78 -6.71
C ALA A 14 11.29 -7.20 -5.65
N SER A 15 11.97 -8.33 -5.87
CA SER A 15 13.16 -8.71 -5.12
C SER A 15 14.36 -8.57 -6.05
N MET A 16 15.33 -7.74 -5.67
CA MET A 16 16.46 -7.41 -6.54
C MET A 16 17.77 -7.42 -5.76
N GLY A 17 18.78 -8.03 -6.33
CA GLY A 17 20.15 -7.99 -5.79
C GLY A 17 20.79 -6.60 -5.88
N PRO A 18 21.94 -6.42 -5.22
CA PRO A 18 22.70 -5.16 -5.27
C PRO A 18 23.00 -4.71 -6.69
N GLY A 19 22.77 -3.41 -6.95
CA GLY A 19 23.05 -2.77 -8.22
C GLY A 19 22.04 -3.06 -9.34
N VAL A 20 21.10 -4.00 -9.15
CA VAL A 20 20.08 -4.31 -10.16
C VAL A 20 19.12 -3.15 -10.33
N VAL A 21 18.78 -2.84 -11.58
CA VAL A 21 17.96 -1.70 -11.98
C VAL A 21 16.68 -2.18 -12.65
N ASN A 22 15.56 -1.59 -12.27
CA ASN A 22 14.35 -1.56 -13.08
C ASN A 22 14.34 -0.24 -13.86
N SER A 23 14.36 -0.35 -15.19
CA SER A 23 14.53 0.81 -16.07
C SER A 23 13.34 1.74 -16.06
N PRO A 24 13.50 3.03 -16.45
CA PRO A 24 12.43 4.00 -16.50
C PRO A 24 11.24 3.57 -17.35
N HIS A 25 10.07 3.62 -16.76
CA HIS A 25 8.77 3.30 -17.36
C HIS A 25 7.67 4.12 -16.68
N LEU A 26 6.49 4.17 -17.28
CA LEU A 26 5.32 4.78 -16.66
C LEU A 26 4.12 3.82 -16.68
N HIS A 27 3.19 4.08 -15.78
CA HIS A 27 1.91 3.38 -15.67
C HIS A 27 0.72 4.31 -15.95
N PHE A 28 -0.41 3.71 -16.29
CA PHE A 28 -1.69 4.43 -16.48
C PHE A 28 -2.39 4.72 -15.15
N THR A 29 -1.87 4.19 -14.05
CA THR A 29 -2.38 4.36 -12.69
C THR A 29 -1.29 4.89 -11.78
N ALA A 30 -1.67 5.48 -10.64
CA ALA A 30 -0.71 5.81 -9.59
C ALA A 30 -0.04 4.54 -9.06
N GLU A 31 1.22 4.65 -8.69
CA GLU A 31 1.97 3.56 -8.10
C GLU A 31 2.53 3.97 -6.75
N VAL A 32 2.47 3.07 -5.79
CA VAL A 32 3.03 3.26 -4.45
C VAL A 32 4.12 2.23 -4.23
N PHE A 33 5.31 2.68 -3.90
CA PHE A 33 6.40 1.81 -3.45
C PHE A 33 6.40 1.71 -1.92
N ILE A 34 6.54 0.49 -1.43
CA ILE A 34 6.70 0.19 -0.02
C ILE A 34 8.02 -0.55 0.13
N CYS A 35 9.03 0.15 0.63
CA CYS A 35 10.32 -0.45 0.90
C CYS A 35 10.23 -1.29 2.18
N THR A 36 10.27 -2.61 2.05
CA THR A 36 10.24 -3.51 3.21
C THR A 36 11.63 -3.99 3.60
N ARG A 37 12.59 -3.95 2.66
CA ARG A 37 13.99 -4.33 2.92
C ARG A 37 14.93 -3.65 1.94
N GLY A 38 16.11 -3.27 2.42
CA GLY A 38 17.21 -2.71 1.62
C GLY A 38 17.17 -1.20 1.49
N HIS A 39 18.00 -0.68 0.59
CA HIS A 39 18.09 0.73 0.23
C HIS A 39 17.87 0.87 -1.27
N TRP A 40 17.01 1.76 -1.65
CA TRP A 40 16.59 1.92 -3.02
C TRP A 40 16.74 3.35 -3.48
N ARG A 41 17.25 3.52 -4.70
CA ARG A 41 17.18 4.79 -5.43
C ARG A 41 16.01 4.72 -6.38
N VAL A 42 15.04 5.60 -6.21
CA VAL A 42 13.98 5.82 -7.17
C VAL A 42 14.40 6.97 -8.08
N ALA A 43 14.36 6.71 -9.39
CA ALA A 43 14.65 7.68 -10.43
C ALA A 43 13.33 8.15 -11.05
N ILE A 44 13.15 9.45 -11.21
CA ILE A 44 11.98 10.11 -11.76
C ILE A 44 12.39 10.87 -13.02
N GLY A 45 11.53 10.82 -14.05
CA GLY A 45 11.76 11.40 -15.35
C GLY A 45 12.18 10.39 -16.40
N GLU A 46 12.11 10.77 -17.69
CA GLU A 46 12.39 9.87 -18.82
C GLU A 46 13.84 9.31 -18.77
N GLN A 47 14.79 10.14 -18.36
CA GLN A 47 16.21 9.79 -18.25
C GLN A 47 16.61 9.53 -16.79
N GLY A 48 15.68 9.58 -15.83
CA GLY A 48 15.98 9.53 -14.41
C GLY A 48 16.65 10.81 -13.90
N GLU A 49 16.16 11.97 -14.36
CA GLU A 49 16.74 13.31 -14.11
C GLU A 49 16.74 13.67 -12.63
N GLN A 50 15.77 13.16 -11.89
CA GLN A 50 15.66 13.36 -10.44
C GLN A 50 15.76 12.01 -9.73
N THR A 51 16.31 12.01 -8.52
CA THR A 51 16.41 10.78 -7.72
C THR A 51 16.05 11.04 -6.27
N LEU A 52 15.43 10.03 -5.66
CA LEU A 52 15.19 9.98 -4.22
C LEU A 52 15.64 8.62 -3.68
N ASP A 53 16.45 8.64 -2.64
CA ASP A 53 16.87 7.42 -1.95
C ASP A 53 15.90 7.10 -0.81
N ILE A 54 15.41 5.88 -0.75
CA ILE A 54 14.46 5.39 0.26
C ILE A 54 15.01 4.16 0.96
N ALA A 55 14.66 4.00 2.23
CA ALA A 55 15.07 2.89 3.09
C ALA A 55 13.86 2.07 3.56
N ALA A 56 14.12 0.94 4.20
CA ALA A 56 13.09 0.09 4.77
C ALA A 56 12.12 0.89 5.68
N GLY A 57 10.82 0.64 5.52
CA GLY A 57 9.73 1.36 6.19
C GLY A 57 9.21 2.58 5.44
N THR A 58 9.89 3.04 4.37
CA THR A 58 9.41 4.16 3.56
C THR A 58 8.26 3.73 2.64
N VAL A 59 7.22 4.56 2.57
CA VAL A 59 6.17 4.53 1.56
C VAL A 59 6.39 5.71 0.62
N PHE A 60 6.50 5.45 -0.67
CA PHE A 60 6.74 6.47 -1.70
C PHE A 60 5.66 6.39 -2.78
N SER A 61 4.97 7.49 -3.00
CA SER A 61 3.88 7.62 -3.97
C SER A 61 4.38 8.20 -5.28
N ILE A 62 4.04 7.58 -6.40
CA ILE A 62 4.34 8.08 -7.74
C ILE A 62 3.02 8.28 -8.50
N PRO A 63 2.72 9.51 -8.94
CA PRO A 63 1.53 9.79 -9.73
C PRO A 63 1.54 9.08 -11.08
N THR A 64 0.36 9.01 -11.70
CA THR A 64 0.17 8.56 -13.10
C THR A 64 0.98 9.42 -14.07
N TRP A 65 1.39 8.83 -15.19
CA TRP A 65 2.08 9.50 -16.31
C TRP A 65 3.45 10.09 -15.97
N VAL A 66 4.06 9.65 -14.87
CA VAL A 66 5.42 10.01 -14.50
C VAL A 66 6.35 8.83 -14.79
N PHE A 67 7.40 9.04 -15.55
CA PHE A 67 8.45 8.04 -15.72
C PHE A 67 9.18 7.81 -14.42
N ARG A 68 9.31 6.53 -14.04
CA ARG A 68 10.06 6.10 -12.85
C ARG A 68 10.82 4.82 -13.14
N GLY A 69 11.95 4.71 -12.49
CA GLY A 69 12.73 3.50 -12.36
C GLY A 69 13.22 3.35 -10.93
N PHE A 70 13.78 2.21 -10.59
CA PHE A 70 14.34 2.02 -9.26
C PHE A 70 15.55 1.08 -9.31
N GLN A 71 16.47 1.27 -8.41
CA GLN A 71 17.70 0.50 -8.26
C GLN A 71 17.87 0.11 -6.80
N ASN A 72 18.24 -1.15 -6.57
CA ASN A 72 18.76 -1.54 -5.26
C ASN A 72 20.19 -0.99 -5.11
N ILE A 73 20.37 -0.01 -4.25
CA ILE A 73 21.67 0.62 -3.93
C ILE A 73 22.28 0.08 -2.62
N GLY A 74 21.62 -0.89 -1.99
CA GLY A 74 22.13 -1.58 -0.81
C GLY A 74 23.10 -2.70 -1.16
N ASP A 75 23.68 -3.32 -0.13
CA ASP A 75 24.69 -4.38 -0.24
C ASP A 75 24.06 -5.79 -0.28
N ASP A 76 22.77 -5.91 0.07
CA ASP A 76 21.99 -7.16 0.13
C ASP A 76 20.80 -7.13 -0.83
N ASP A 77 20.11 -8.29 -0.98
CA ASP A 77 18.84 -8.37 -1.68
C ASP A 77 17.82 -7.46 -1.03
N GLY A 78 17.28 -6.55 -1.82
CA GLY A 78 16.20 -5.65 -1.42
C GLY A 78 14.82 -6.21 -1.78
N TRP A 79 13.80 -5.78 -1.02
CA TRP A 79 12.39 -6.07 -1.30
C TRP A 79 11.58 -4.78 -1.35
N LEU A 80 10.94 -4.55 -2.49
CA LEU A 80 10.07 -3.42 -2.76
C LEU A 80 8.69 -3.96 -3.15
N PHE A 81 7.67 -3.70 -2.32
CA PHE A 81 6.29 -3.96 -2.71
C PHE A 81 5.73 -2.77 -3.46
N THR A 82 4.82 -3.04 -4.40
CA THR A 82 4.17 -2.01 -5.19
C THR A 82 2.65 -2.16 -5.08
N ILE A 83 1.95 -1.03 -5.01
CA ILE A 83 0.50 -0.96 -5.14
C ILE A 83 0.21 -0.11 -6.36
N LEU A 84 -0.59 -0.64 -7.28
CA LEU A 84 -1.06 0.07 -8.46
C LEU A 84 -2.57 0.26 -8.34
N GLY A 85 -3.07 1.47 -8.58
CA GLY A 85 -4.50 1.75 -8.55
C GLY A 85 -5.24 0.99 -9.64
N GLY A 86 -6.45 0.48 -9.31
CA GLY A 86 -7.27 -0.32 -10.21
C GLY A 86 -6.87 -1.80 -10.28
N ASP A 87 -7.84 -2.64 -10.64
CA ASP A 87 -7.64 -4.08 -10.84
C ASP A 87 -6.97 -4.40 -12.18
N ASP A 88 -7.13 -3.51 -13.17
CA ASP A 88 -6.43 -3.52 -14.45
C ASP A 88 -5.50 -2.30 -14.52
N THR A 89 -4.21 -2.54 -14.52
CA THR A 89 -3.18 -1.49 -14.52
C THR A 89 -2.84 -0.97 -15.92
N GLY A 90 -3.39 -1.56 -17.00
CA GLY A 90 -3.22 -1.13 -18.38
C GLY A 90 -1.83 -1.35 -18.97
N GLY A 91 -0.94 -2.03 -18.25
CA GLY A 91 0.41 -2.33 -18.74
C GLY A 91 1.45 -1.25 -18.41
N VAL A 92 2.57 -1.30 -19.13
CA VAL A 92 3.78 -0.49 -18.90
C VAL A 92 4.18 0.18 -20.21
N ILE A 93 4.50 1.47 -20.15
CA ILE A 93 5.15 2.20 -21.25
C ILE A 93 6.61 2.45 -20.85
N TRP A 94 7.53 1.82 -21.53
CA TRP A 94 8.96 1.99 -21.30
C TRP A 94 9.46 3.31 -21.88
N ALA A 95 10.42 3.93 -21.22
CA ALA A 95 11.06 5.13 -21.72
C ALA A 95 11.71 4.87 -23.10
N PRO A 96 11.65 5.83 -24.03
CA PRO A 96 12.13 5.64 -25.41
C PRO A 96 13.59 5.15 -25.50
N HIS A 97 14.45 5.66 -24.64
CA HIS A 97 15.87 5.25 -24.63
C HIS A 97 16.03 3.79 -24.19
N VAL A 98 15.17 3.28 -23.28
CA VAL A 98 15.20 1.88 -22.83
C VAL A 98 14.89 0.94 -23.99
N LEU A 99 13.82 1.25 -24.77
CA LEU A 99 13.47 0.46 -25.95
C LEU A 99 14.57 0.51 -27.04
N ARG A 100 15.20 1.68 -27.25
CA ARG A 100 16.32 1.80 -28.20
C ARG A 100 17.53 0.99 -27.77
N SER A 101 17.94 1.10 -26.50
CA SER A 101 19.09 0.34 -25.98
C SER A 101 18.83 -1.17 -25.99
N ALA A 102 17.62 -1.61 -25.70
CA ALA A 102 17.24 -3.02 -25.84
C ALA A 102 17.36 -3.50 -27.30
N ALA A 103 16.91 -2.69 -28.24
CA ALA A 103 17.00 -3.02 -29.68
C ALA A 103 18.47 -3.18 -30.17
N GLU A 104 19.40 -2.39 -29.60
CA GLU A 104 20.84 -2.52 -29.90
C GLU A 104 21.42 -3.90 -29.55
N THR A 105 20.81 -4.57 -28.56
CA THR A 105 21.17 -5.94 -28.17
C THR A 105 20.34 -7.02 -28.85
N GLY A 106 19.42 -6.62 -29.74
CA GLY A 106 18.52 -7.54 -30.43
C GLY A 106 17.26 -7.89 -29.64
N LEU A 107 17.01 -7.22 -28.52
CA LEU A 107 15.85 -7.44 -27.68
C LEU A 107 14.75 -6.42 -27.99
N TYR A 108 13.53 -6.91 -28.23
CA TYR A 108 12.36 -6.09 -28.58
C TYR A 108 11.14 -6.49 -27.76
N LEU A 109 10.19 -5.58 -27.63
CA LEU A 109 8.91 -5.80 -26.95
C LEU A 109 7.78 -5.83 -28.00
N ARG A 110 6.90 -6.84 -27.94
CA ARG A 110 5.68 -6.90 -28.74
C ARG A 110 4.50 -6.18 -28.08
N SER A 111 3.48 -5.88 -28.87
CA SER A 111 2.24 -5.24 -28.36
C SER A 111 1.51 -6.05 -27.27
N ASP A 112 1.73 -7.36 -27.24
CA ASP A 112 1.25 -8.26 -26.18
C ASP A 112 2.17 -8.31 -24.95
N HIS A 113 3.20 -7.44 -24.90
CA HIS A 113 4.24 -7.36 -23.87
C HIS A 113 5.19 -8.58 -23.80
N SER A 114 5.17 -9.47 -24.79
CA SER A 114 6.15 -10.53 -24.89
C SER A 114 7.49 -10.01 -25.43
N LEU A 115 8.60 -10.59 -24.95
CA LEU A 115 9.93 -10.26 -25.42
C LEU A 115 10.28 -11.05 -26.69
N VAL A 116 10.97 -10.38 -27.61
CA VAL A 116 11.53 -10.96 -28.84
C VAL A 116 13.03 -10.81 -28.80
N ASP A 117 13.74 -11.92 -28.93
CA ASP A 117 15.19 -11.95 -29.09
C ASP A 117 15.53 -12.33 -30.52
N THR A 118 16.00 -11.35 -31.31
CA THR A 118 16.40 -11.56 -32.71
C THR A 118 17.74 -12.28 -32.83
N SER A 119 18.57 -12.24 -31.80
CA SER A 119 19.82 -13.04 -31.78
C SER A 119 19.49 -14.53 -31.71
N ALA A 120 18.33 -14.90 -31.18
CA ALA A 120 17.79 -16.28 -31.19
C ALA A 120 16.97 -16.60 -32.45
N GLY A 121 16.98 -15.73 -33.48
CA GLY A 121 16.29 -15.96 -34.77
C GLY A 121 14.79 -15.63 -34.77
N ALA A 122 14.28 -14.90 -33.79
CA ALA A 122 12.87 -14.50 -33.76
C ALA A 122 12.57 -13.38 -34.79
N SER A 123 11.33 -13.35 -35.30
CA SER A 123 10.88 -12.32 -36.25
C SER A 123 10.45 -11.04 -35.57
N LEU A 124 10.74 -9.89 -36.20
CA LEU A 124 10.39 -8.53 -35.74
C LEU A 124 8.98 -8.10 -36.15
N ASN A 125 7.96 -8.87 -35.87
CA ASN A 125 6.58 -8.49 -36.14
C ASN A 125 5.91 -7.97 -34.87
N ASP A 126 5.03 -6.96 -35.03
CA ASP A 126 4.22 -6.38 -33.97
C ASP A 126 5.02 -5.82 -32.77
N VAL A 127 6.14 -5.16 -33.10
CA VAL A 127 7.05 -4.57 -32.10
C VAL A 127 6.57 -3.19 -31.70
N ILE A 128 6.59 -2.91 -30.38
CA ILE A 128 6.35 -1.56 -29.84
C ILE A 128 7.49 -0.62 -30.26
N GLN A 129 7.13 0.49 -30.88
CA GLN A 129 8.08 1.53 -31.23
C GLN A 129 8.28 2.50 -30.08
N PRO A 130 9.49 3.06 -29.89
CA PRO A 130 9.70 4.14 -28.95
C PRO A 130 8.79 5.34 -29.26
N LEU A 131 8.29 5.98 -28.21
CA LEU A 131 7.52 7.22 -28.35
C LEU A 131 8.38 8.33 -28.94
N GLU A 132 7.76 9.19 -29.75
CA GLU A 132 8.42 10.39 -30.25
C GLU A 132 8.44 11.48 -29.16
N PRO A 133 9.46 12.37 -29.13
CA PRO A 133 9.58 13.43 -28.12
C PRO A 133 8.33 14.28 -27.97
N ARG A 134 7.61 14.59 -29.07
CA ARG A 134 6.35 15.36 -29.07
C ARG A 134 5.22 14.66 -28.31
N GLN A 135 5.27 13.34 -28.16
CA GLN A 135 4.28 12.53 -27.43
C GLN A 135 4.56 12.53 -25.92
N LEU A 136 5.76 12.92 -25.54
CA LEU A 136 6.22 13.00 -24.14
C LEU A 136 6.18 14.46 -23.62
N ALA A 137 5.86 15.44 -24.47
CA ALA A 137 5.78 16.84 -24.08
C ALA A 137 4.66 17.02 -23.05
N GLY A 138 5.02 17.45 -21.83
CA GLY A 138 4.09 17.71 -20.73
C GLY A 138 4.33 16.86 -19.47
N GLY A 139 5.37 16.02 -19.45
CA GLY A 139 5.84 15.40 -18.21
C GLY A 139 6.60 16.43 -17.37
N ASP A 140 5.91 17.10 -16.45
CA ASP A 140 6.56 18.04 -15.55
C ASP A 140 7.43 17.27 -14.55
N LEU A 141 8.67 17.72 -14.36
CA LEU A 141 9.53 17.27 -13.27
C LEU A 141 9.04 17.94 -11.97
N TYR A 142 9.17 17.22 -10.87
CA TYR A 142 8.88 17.76 -9.55
C TYR A 142 10.00 18.72 -9.11
N SER A 143 9.69 19.70 -8.27
CA SER A 143 10.70 20.30 -7.42
C SER A 143 11.20 19.26 -6.40
N ASP A 144 12.39 19.46 -5.84
CA ASP A 144 12.93 18.56 -4.81
C ASP A 144 12.00 18.47 -3.59
N GLU A 145 11.31 19.56 -3.24
CA GLU A 145 10.34 19.61 -2.15
C GLU A 145 9.08 18.77 -2.48
N GLU A 146 8.54 18.90 -3.69
CA GLU A 146 7.40 18.10 -4.14
C GLU A 146 7.74 16.61 -4.21
N LEU A 147 8.94 16.27 -4.68
CA LEU A 147 9.40 14.88 -4.73
C LEU A 147 9.57 14.31 -3.32
N ALA A 148 10.17 15.06 -2.41
CA ALA A 148 10.31 14.66 -1.02
C ALA A 148 8.95 14.47 -0.33
N ALA A 149 7.96 15.31 -0.65
CA ALA A 149 6.60 15.20 -0.10
C ALA A 149 5.84 13.95 -0.60
N CYS A 150 6.31 13.29 -1.65
CA CYS A 150 5.77 12.00 -2.11
C CYS A 150 6.26 10.81 -1.28
N ALA A 151 7.24 10.99 -0.39
CA ALA A 151 7.81 9.95 0.45
C ALA A 151 7.47 10.18 1.92
N VAL A 152 7.12 9.11 2.63
CA VAL A 152 6.91 9.12 4.08
C VAL A 152 7.81 8.04 4.68
N ALA A 153 8.84 8.46 5.39
CA ALA A 153 9.72 7.54 6.09
C ALA A 153 9.04 6.98 7.35
N HIS A 154 9.51 5.82 7.81
CA HIS A 154 8.95 5.17 9.00
C HIS A 154 9.00 6.09 10.24
N ASP A 155 10.08 6.84 10.40
CA ASP A 155 10.28 7.72 11.55
C ASP A 155 9.41 8.99 11.50
N ASP A 156 8.85 9.31 10.34
CA ASP A 156 7.93 10.44 10.14
C ASP A 156 6.46 10.06 10.35
N LEU A 157 6.17 8.79 10.66
CA LEU A 157 4.81 8.32 10.89
C LEU A 157 4.19 8.94 12.13
N VAL A 158 3.00 9.50 11.95
CA VAL A 158 2.24 10.10 13.05
C VAL A 158 1.16 9.13 13.51
N TRP A 159 1.44 8.40 14.58
CA TRP A 159 0.58 7.38 15.15
C TRP A 159 -0.59 7.96 15.93
N SER A 160 -1.74 7.29 15.88
CA SER A 160 -2.88 7.51 16.77
C SER A 160 -3.13 6.26 17.59
N ASP A 161 -2.99 6.39 18.90
CA ASP A 161 -3.33 5.33 19.86
C ASP A 161 -4.85 5.32 20.17
N ARG A 162 -5.63 6.21 19.56
CA ARG A 162 -7.09 6.28 19.60
C ARG A 162 -7.67 6.22 18.19
N ALA A 163 -7.08 5.35 17.38
CA ALA A 163 -7.40 5.27 15.96
C ALA A 163 -8.70 4.52 15.64
N LEU A 164 -9.12 3.62 16.51
CA LEU A 164 -10.25 2.71 16.31
C LEU A 164 -11.14 2.73 17.57
N LEU A 165 -12.48 2.59 17.43
CA LEU A 165 -13.38 2.56 18.59
C LEU A 165 -12.96 1.53 19.64
N SER A 166 -12.43 0.40 19.19
CA SER A 166 -11.93 -0.64 20.09
C SER A 166 -10.78 -0.19 20.99
N THR A 167 -9.99 0.81 20.60
CA THR A 167 -8.81 1.24 21.38
C THR A 167 -9.16 1.92 22.71
N VAL A 168 -10.43 2.21 22.95
CA VAL A 168 -10.91 2.68 24.26
C VAL A 168 -11.35 1.54 25.19
N VAL A 169 -11.15 0.29 24.73
CA VAL A 169 -11.50 -0.95 25.44
C VAL A 169 -10.23 -1.73 25.72
N ASP A 170 -10.01 -2.18 26.95
CA ASP A 170 -8.84 -2.93 27.36
C ASP A 170 -8.58 -4.17 26.46
N GLY A 171 -7.32 -4.43 26.12
CA GLY A 171 -6.91 -5.53 25.23
C GLY A 171 -7.01 -5.21 23.73
N HIS A 172 -7.27 -3.95 23.38
CA HIS A 172 -7.39 -3.50 21.99
C HIS A 172 -6.53 -2.25 21.68
N GLU A 173 -5.30 -2.21 22.21
CA GLU A 173 -4.37 -1.06 22.14
C GLU A 173 -3.66 -0.96 20.77
N ALA A 174 -4.39 -1.17 19.69
CA ALA A 174 -3.85 -1.01 18.34
C ALA A 174 -3.69 0.48 17.99
N ALA A 175 -2.69 0.82 17.18
CA ALA A 175 -2.52 2.17 16.66
C ALA A 175 -2.41 2.18 15.15
N LEU A 176 -2.89 3.27 14.53
CA LEU A 176 -2.82 3.50 13.09
C LEU A 176 -2.03 4.77 12.76
N ALA A 177 -1.29 4.71 11.67
CA ALA A 177 -0.64 5.87 11.05
C ALA A 177 -1.02 5.93 9.56
N PRO A 178 -2.02 6.73 9.17
CA PRO A 178 -2.36 6.95 7.77
C PRO A 178 -1.20 7.56 6.99
N VAL A 179 -0.93 7.03 5.80
CA VAL A 179 0.13 7.50 4.89
C VAL A 179 -0.47 8.07 3.61
N ILE A 180 -1.37 7.35 2.96
CA ILE A 180 -2.09 7.79 1.76
C ILE A 180 -3.59 7.69 2.04
N GLY A 181 -4.29 8.79 1.90
CA GLY A 181 -5.70 8.87 2.22
C GLY A 181 -6.01 8.66 3.71
N PRO A 182 -7.27 8.69 4.12
CA PRO A 182 -7.64 8.66 5.53
C PRO A 182 -7.47 7.29 6.21
N GLY A 183 -7.32 6.20 5.45
CA GLY A 183 -7.26 4.85 6.01
C GLY A 183 -8.51 4.48 6.80
N MET A 184 -8.38 3.56 7.76
CA MET A 184 -9.47 3.12 8.63
C MET A 184 -9.66 4.02 9.87
N THR A 185 -8.79 5.01 10.11
CA THR A 185 -8.77 5.72 11.38
C THR A 185 -10.10 6.42 11.69
N GLU A 186 -10.62 6.20 12.90
CA GLU A 186 -11.75 6.93 13.49
C GLU A 186 -11.28 8.12 14.35
N ASP A 187 -9.99 8.45 14.32
CA ASP A 187 -9.44 9.66 14.97
C ASP A 187 -9.60 10.88 14.05
N ARG A 188 -10.47 11.80 14.40
CA ARG A 188 -10.75 13.04 13.65
C ARG A 188 -9.52 13.94 13.50
N SER A 189 -8.55 13.85 14.38
CA SER A 189 -7.35 14.70 14.37
C SER A 189 -6.29 14.21 13.36
N ARG A 190 -6.39 12.98 12.88
CA ARG A 190 -5.39 12.39 11.98
C ARG A 190 -5.63 12.78 10.53
N ARG A 191 -4.53 13.04 9.84
CA ARG A 191 -4.50 13.28 8.40
C ARG A 191 -3.32 12.52 7.82
N ALA A 192 -3.53 11.92 6.66
CA ALA A 192 -2.42 11.38 5.89
C ALA A 192 -1.58 12.51 5.32
N PRO A 193 -0.25 12.37 5.28
CA PRO A 193 0.62 13.32 4.60
C PRO A 193 0.37 13.34 3.08
N ILE A 194 0.01 12.22 2.48
CA ILE A 194 -0.29 12.12 1.05
C ILE A 194 -1.81 12.06 0.87
N THR A 195 -2.37 13.12 0.28
CA THR A 195 -3.83 13.27 0.08
C THR A 195 -4.27 13.14 -1.37
N THR A 196 -3.34 13.03 -2.31
CA THR A 196 -3.64 12.79 -3.73
C THR A 196 -4.35 11.44 -3.88
N PRO A 197 -5.47 11.37 -4.63
CA PRO A 197 -6.20 10.12 -4.85
C PRO A 197 -5.36 9.08 -5.59
N HIS A 198 -5.42 7.83 -5.11
CA HIS A 198 -4.73 6.68 -5.68
C HIS A 198 -5.68 5.53 -6.06
N GLY A 199 -6.99 5.67 -5.74
CA GLY A 199 -7.97 4.59 -5.79
C GLY A 199 -7.85 3.63 -4.59
N CYS A 200 -6.92 3.90 -3.69
CA CYS A 200 -6.73 3.15 -2.45
C CYS A 200 -6.16 4.04 -1.35
N SER A 201 -6.35 3.63 -0.10
CA SER A 201 -5.68 4.21 1.06
C SER A 201 -4.64 3.25 1.61
N VAL A 202 -3.57 3.80 2.17
CA VAL A 202 -2.43 3.06 2.74
C VAL A 202 -2.13 3.59 4.12
N GLU A 203 -2.03 2.69 5.10
CA GLU A 203 -1.71 3.05 6.49
C GLU A 203 -0.88 1.96 7.17
N TRP A 204 -0.11 2.35 8.15
CA TRP A 204 0.54 1.42 9.05
C TRP A 204 -0.36 1.11 10.24
N LEU A 205 -0.38 -0.17 10.62
CA LEU A 205 -1.01 -0.68 11.83
C LEU A 205 0.07 -1.27 12.73
N ARG A 206 0.08 -0.89 14.00
CA ARG A 206 0.88 -1.54 15.05
C ARG A 206 -0.02 -2.10 16.15
N ILE A 207 0.37 -3.26 16.69
CA ILE A 207 -0.39 -3.93 17.74
C ILE A 207 0.61 -4.41 18.80
N PRO A 208 0.53 -3.93 20.05
CA PRO A 208 1.36 -4.42 21.14
C PRO A 208 1.12 -5.91 21.46
N PRO A 209 2.06 -6.60 22.12
CA PRO A 209 1.87 -7.98 22.57
C PRO A 209 0.57 -8.16 23.36
N GLY A 210 -0.18 -9.21 23.05
CA GLY A 210 -1.42 -9.57 23.74
C GLY A 210 -2.62 -8.70 23.39
N SER A 211 -2.49 -7.74 22.49
CA SER A 211 -3.57 -6.83 22.06
C SER A 211 -4.13 -7.19 20.69
N SER A 212 -5.19 -6.51 20.28
CA SER A 212 -5.85 -6.72 18.99
C SER A 212 -6.58 -5.46 18.48
N THR A 213 -7.02 -5.49 17.22
CA THR A 213 -7.88 -4.44 16.65
C THR A 213 -9.34 -4.53 17.09
N GLY A 214 -9.76 -5.61 17.74
CA GLY A 214 -11.19 -5.88 17.97
C GLY A 214 -11.92 -6.37 16.71
N LEU A 215 -12.99 -7.11 16.95
CA LEU A 215 -13.77 -7.70 15.86
C LEU A 215 -14.62 -6.62 15.16
N HIS A 216 -14.40 -6.48 13.85
CA HIS A 216 -15.07 -5.48 13.02
C HIS A 216 -15.26 -5.97 11.59
N ARG A 217 -16.04 -5.22 10.80
CA ARG A 217 -16.12 -5.39 9.35
C ARG A 217 -16.34 -4.04 8.65
N HIS A 218 -16.09 -4.00 7.36
CA HIS A 218 -16.47 -2.92 6.44
C HIS A 218 -16.70 -3.51 5.03
N ASP A 219 -17.31 -2.74 4.16
CA ASP A 219 -17.75 -3.14 2.81
C ASP A 219 -16.67 -3.04 1.73
N LEU A 220 -15.41 -2.81 2.11
CA LEU A 220 -14.27 -2.74 1.19
C LEU A 220 -13.39 -3.99 1.30
N SER A 221 -12.79 -4.38 0.19
CA SER A 221 -11.67 -5.33 0.18
C SER A 221 -10.44 -4.68 0.83
N GLN A 222 -9.69 -5.49 1.56
CA GLN A 222 -8.52 -5.05 2.31
C GLN A 222 -7.37 -6.02 2.08
N VAL A 223 -6.18 -5.47 1.95
CA VAL A 223 -4.95 -6.26 1.90
C VAL A 223 -4.05 -5.85 3.06
N LEU A 224 -3.47 -6.86 3.72
CA LEU A 224 -2.42 -6.66 4.71
C LEU A 224 -1.10 -7.20 4.15
N LEU A 225 -0.03 -6.47 4.40
CA LEU A 225 1.33 -6.90 4.16
C LEU A 225 1.98 -7.15 5.53
N ALA A 226 2.12 -8.42 5.91
CA ALA A 226 2.73 -8.80 7.18
C ALA A 226 4.24 -8.47 7.16
N THR A 227 4.66 -7.49 7.95
CA THR A 227 6.06 -7.04 7.99
C THR A 227 6.80 -7.59 9.19
N ASP A 228 6.35 -7.33 10.42
CA ASP A 228 7.05 -7.69 11.64
C ASP A 228 6.10 -8.30 12.67
N GLY A 229 6.64 -9.16 13.54
CA GLY A 229 5.93 -9.78 14.65
C GLY A 229 5.04 -10.97 14.25
N SER A 230 4.28 -11.47 15.21
CA SER A 230 3.39 -12.63 15.03
C SER A 230 1.93 -12.18 14.97
N LEU A 231 1.50 -11.78 13.75
CA LEU A 231 0.13 -11.34 13.47
C LEU A 231 -0.80 -12.55 13.29
N GLU A 232 -1.79 -12.73 14.17
CA GLU A 232 -2.92 -13.60 13.90
C GLU A 232 -4.05 -12.82 13.23
N ILE A 233 -4.50 -13.35 12.12
CA ILE A 233 -5.67 -12.85 11.39
C ILE A 233 -6.82 -13.81 11.64
N THR A 234 -7.91 -13.28 12.21
CA THR A 234 -9.18 -13.97 12.36
C THR A 234 -10.16 -13.42 11.32
N VAL A 235 -10.80 -14.31 10.56
CA VAL A 235 -11.83 -13.97 9.59
C VAL A 235 -13.11 -14.72 9.90
N ASN A 236 -14.27 -14.09 9.69
CA ASN A 236 -15.60 -14.55 10.08
C ASN A 236 -15.81 -14.61 11.60
N ARG A 237 -16.96 -15.09 12.04
CA ARG A 237 -17.33 -15.24 13.46
C ARG A 237 -18.11 -16.52 13.69
N GLY A 238 -18.23 -16.88 14.96
CA GLY A 238 -18.95 -18.10 15.38
C GLY A 238 -18.27 -19.37 14.86
N SER A 239 -19.07 -20.37 14.47
CA SER A 239 -18.58 -21.67 13.98
C SER A 239 -17.82 -21.61 12.66
N ASN A 240 -17.93 -20.51 11.90
CA ASN A 240 -17.26 -20.33 10.61
C ASN A 240 -15.95 -19.52 10.74
N GLN A 241 -15.48 -19.31 11.95
CA GLN A 241 -14.26 -18.53 12.20
C GLN A 241 -13.04 -19.29 11.67
N LEU A 242 -12.21 -18.56 10.91
CA LEU A 242 -10.91 -19.02 10.43
C LEU A 242 -9.82 -18.19 11.07
N ARG A 243 -8.70 -18.81 11.42
CA ARG A 243 -7.52 -18.16 11.97
C ARG A 243 -6.28 -18.54 11.19
N SER A 244 -5.38 -17.60 11.03
CA SER A 244 -4.09 -17.81 10.37
C SER A 244 -3.04 -16.89 10.97
N VAL A 245 -1.82 -17.40 11.12
CA VAL A 245 -0.63 -16.59 11.43
C VAL A 245 0.25 -16.63 10.19
N PRO A 246 0.17 -15.62 9.32
CA PRO A 246 0.97 -15.59 8.10
C PRO A 246 2.45 -15.36 8.41
N ALA A 247 3.31 -15.91 7.55
CA ALA A 247 4.74 -15.61 7.63
C ALA A 247 5.03 -14.15 7.24
N GLN A 248 6.14 -13.62 7.73
CA GLN A 248 6.65 -12.31 7.31
C GLN A 248 6.77 -12.22 5.78
N GLY A 249 6.40 -11.08 5.21
CA GLY A 249 6.35 -10.86 3.76
C GLY A 249 5.12 -11.45 3.07
N SER A 250 4.19 -12.08 3.82
CA SER A 250 2.93 -12.56 3.24
C SER A 250 2.02 -11.39 2.89
N VAL A 251 1.33 -11.53 1.75
CA VAL A 251 0.24 -10.65 1.33
C VAL A 251 -1.09 -11.36 1.61
N ILE A 252 -1.93 -10.76 2.42
CA ILE A 252 -3.18 -11.36 2.87
C ILE A 252 -4.35 -10.51 2.38
N SER A 253 -5.25 -11.13 1.61
CA SER A 253 -6.47 -10.52 1.14
C SER A 253 -7.65 -10.86 2.04
N ILE A 254 -8.40 -9.85 2.44
CA ILE A 254 -9.65 -9.99 3.18
C ILE A 254 -10.78 -9.37 2.37
N MET A 255 -11.79 -10.19 2.11
CA MET A 255 -12.92 -9.80 1.26
C MET A 255 -13.79 -8.74 1.93
N SER A 256 -14.44 -7.94 1.10
CA SER A 256 -15.52 -7.03 1.48
C SER A 256 -16.57 -7.73 2.36
N GLY A 257 -17.03 -7.05 3.40
CA GLY A 257 -18.07 -7.52 4.33
C GLY A 257 -17.66 -8.62 5.30
N ALA A 258 -16.47 -9.22 5.15
CA ALA A 258 -16.01 -10.25 6.07
C ALA A 258 -15.69 -9.64 7.45
N TRP A 259 -16.19 -10.28 8.51
CA TRP A 259 -15.74 -9.98 9.87
C TRP A 259 -14.26 -10.31 10.02
N ARG A 260 -13.52 -9.46 10.70
CA ARG A 260 -12.07 -9.59 10.87
C ARG A 260 -11.60 -9.07 12.22
N ASN A 261 -10.53 -9.67 12.72
CA ASN A 261 -9.77 -9.18 13.85
C ASN A 261 -8.29 -9.49 13.61
N PHE A 262 -7.43 -8.55 13.98
CA PHE A 262 -5.98 -8.66 13.90
C PHE A 262 -5.45 -8.67 15.31
N SER A 263 -4.73 -9.74 15.70
CA SER A 263 -4.23 -9.91 17.05
C SER A 263 -2.73 -10.13 17.03
N ASN A 264 -2.04 -9.58 18.00
CA ASN A 264 -0.64 -9.91 18.25
C ASN A 264 -0.57 -11.11 19.19
N VAL A 265 -0.11 -12.25 18.65
CA VAL A 265 0.07 -13.51 19.41
C VAL A 265 1.54 -13.79 19.77
N GLY A 266 2.41 -12.83 19.48
CA GLY A 266 3.83 -12.87 19.83
C GLY A 266 4.17 -12.05 21.06
N ASP A 267 5.46 -11.92 21.32
CA ASP A 267 6.06 -11.20 22.46
C ASP A 267 6.69 -9.84 22.05
N THR A 268 6.69 -9.54 20.75
CA THR A 268 7.14 -8.26 20.21
C THR A 268 6.00 -7.54 19.50
N GLU A 269 6.12 -6.22 19.31
CA GLU A 269 5.12 -5.44 18.57
C GLU A 269 4.94 -5.97 17.14
N VAL A 270 3.69 -6.17 16.74
CA VAL A 270 3.33 -6.42 15.33
C VAL A 270 3.30 -5.11 14.60
N ARG A 271 3.90 -5.07 13.41
CA ARG A 271 3.72 -4.01 12.41
C ARG A 271 3.25 -4.63 11.10
N THR A 272 2.25 -4.03 10.50
CA THR A 272 1.71 -4.46 9.21
C THR A 272 1.22 -3.25 8.43
N LEU A 273 1.39 -3.30 7.11
CA LEU A 273 0.79 -2.31 6.23
C LEU A 273 -0.62 -2.75 5.86
N VAL A 274 -1.54 -1.81 5.88
CA VAL A 274 -2.96 -2.02 5.55
C VAL A 274 -3.30 -1.19 4.33
N VAL A 275 -3.92 -1.81 3.33
CA VAL A 275 -4.40 -1.17 2.10
C VAL A 275 -5.89 -1.42 1.97
N CYS A 276 -6.68 -0.36 1.78
CA CYS A 276 -8.12 -0.43 1.52
C CYS A 276 -8.44 0.14 0.14
N GLY A 277 -9.32 -0.51 -0.62
CA GLY A 277 -9.71 -0.12 -1.98
C GLY A 277 -10.62 1.11 -2.03
N THR A 278 -10.20 2.23 -1.48
CA THR A 278 -10.91 3.52 -1.52
C THR A 278 -9.97 4.67 -1.21
N ASP A 279 -10.23 5.83 -1.80
CA ASP A 279 -9.63 7.12 -1.39
C ASP A 279 -10.34 7.74 -0.18
N GLY A 280 -11.48 7.19 0.21
CA GLY A 280 -12.24 7.59 1.39
C GLY A 280 -11.96 6.73 2.62
N ARG A 281 -12.59 7.07 3.72
CA ARG A 281 -12.55 6.26 4.94
C ARG A 281 -13.64 5.18 4.89
N PRO A 282 -13.33 3.87 5.13
CA PRO A 282 -14.35 2.85 5.24
C PRO A 282 -15.27 3.10 6.47
N ALA A 283 -16.55 2.81 6.30
CA ALA A 283 -17.47 2.80 7.42
C ALA A 283 -17.32 1.47 8.19
N ILE A 284 -16.75 1.55 9.39
CA ILE A 284 -16.49 0.35 10.21
C ILE A 284 -17.77 -0.01 10.97
N GLU A 285 -18.20 -1.26 10.85
CA GLU A 285 -19.17 -1.88 11.72
C GLU A 285 -18.44 -2.70 12.79
N TRP A 286 -18.64 -2.36 14.04
CA TRP A 286 -18.04 -3.04 15.19
C TRP A 286 -18.93 -4.16 15.71
N ASP A 287 -18.31 -5.20 16.29
CA ASP A 287 -19.04 -6.21 17.05
C ASP A 287 -19.74 -5.55 18.25
N ALA A 288 -20.92 -6.04 18.60
CA ALA A 288 -21.77 -5.46 19.65
C ALA A 288 -21.06 -5.40 21.02
N ASN A 289 -20.17 -6.34 21.32
CA ASN A 289 -19.40 -6.33 22.57
C ASN A 289 -18.45 -5.15 22.62
N ILE A 290 -17.77 -4.83 21.50
CA ILE A 290 -16.88 -3.65 21.40
C ILE A 290 -17.69 -2.37 21.60
N VAL A 291 -18.84 -2.24 20.91
CA VAL A 291 -19.71 -1.06 21.06
C VAL A 291 -20.18 -0.88 22.49
N THR A 292 -20.62 -1.96 23.15
CA THR A 292 -21.07 -1.92 24.54
C THR A 292 -19.95 -1.52 25.48
N ALA A 293 -18.78 -2.16 25.36
CA ALA A 293 -17.63 -1.86 26.21
C ALA A 293 -17.13 -0.41 26.02
N ALA A 294 -17.12 0.09 24.77
CA ALA A 294 -16.77 1.49 24.50
C ALA A 294 -17.77 2.48 25.15
N LEU A 295 -19.08 2.18 25.08
CA LEU A 295 -20.12 2.99 25.76
C LEU A 295 -19.94 2.99 27.28
N ASP A 296 -19.62 1.85 27.87
CA ASP A 296 -19.35 1.73 29.32
C ASP A 296 -18.09 2.48 29.73
N ALA A 297 -17.09 2.55 28.82
CA ALA A 297 -15.88 3.37 28.98
C ALA A 297 -16.12 4.87 28.71
N GLY A 298 -17.36 5.30 28.37
CA GLY A 298 -17.71 6.69 28.13
C GLY A 298 -17.44 7.18 26.70
N TRP A 299 -17.25 6.28 25.73
CA TRP A 299 -16.95 6.61 24.35
C TRP A 299 -17.99 6.06 23.36
N SER A 300 -18.17 6.78 22.26
CA SER A 300 -19.05 6.44 21.15
C SER A 300 -18.47 6.99 19.86
N ARG A 301 -19.24 6.97 18.78
CA ARG A 301 -18.91 7.62 17.51
C ARG A 301 -19.91 8.72 17.22
N ASP A 302 -19.43 9.83 16.66
CA ASP A 302 -20.31 10.88 16.13
C ASP A 302 -20.97 10.47 14.80
N ALA A 303 -21.80 11.34 14.23
CA ALA A 303 -22.50 11.12 12.98
C ALA A 303 -21.56 10.94 11.77
N GLY A 304 -20.30 11.39 11.87
CA GLY A 304 -19.24 11.17 10.88
C GLY A 304 -18.46 9.87 11.11
N GLY A 305 -18.82 9.08 12.12
CA GLY A 305 -18.14 7.82 12.47
C GLY A 305 -16.77 8.02 13.15
N TYR A 306 -16.53 9.16 13.78
CA TYR A 306 -15.30 9.41 14.54
C TYR A 306 -15.53 9.23 16.03
N ILE A 307 -14.51 8.72 16.72
CA ILE A 307 -14.55 8.51 18.16
C ILE A 307 -14.78 9.84 18.89
N ALA A 308 -15.76 9.84 19.78
CA ALA A 308 -16.11 11.01 20.59
C ALA A 308 -16.65 10.58 21.98
N PRO A 309 -16.50 11.43 23.01
CA PRO A 309 -17.13 11.22 24.31
C PRO A 309 -18.64 11.09 24.18
N VAL A 310 -19.26 10.15 24.93
CA VAL A 310 -20.71 9.92 24.94
C VAL A 310 -21.50 11.19 25.29
N ASP A 311 -20.94 12.02 26.18
CA ASP A 311 -21.59 13.25 26.61
C ASP A 311 -21.76 14.29 25.49
N LEU A 312 -20.93 14.18 24.43
CA LEU A 312 -21.01 15.09 23.28
C LEU A 312 -21.92 14.56 22.15
N VAL A 313 -22.10 13.25 22.05
CA VAL A 313 -22.77 12.64 20.87
C VAL A 313 -23.95 11.76 21.22
N GLY A 314 -24.19 11.54 22.50
CA GLY A 314 -25.20 10.62 22.99
C GLY A 314 -24.85 9.16 22.83
N ARG A 315 -25.68 8.26 23.38
CA ARG A 315 -25.45 6.81 23.33
C ARG A 315 -25.97 6.24 22.00
N SER A 316 -25.16 6.24 20.96
CA SER A 316 -25.46 5.53 19.71
C SER A 316 -25.14 4.03 19.88
N ARG A 317 -26.12 3.16 19.56
CA ARG A 317 -25.99 1.69 19.56
C ARG A 317 -25.85 1.11 18.16
N SER A 318 -25.66 1.97 17.12
CA SER A 318 -25.56 1.56 15.72
C SER A 318 -24.11 1.51 15.24
#